data_2168c5c0f74feb43c6175f84c2121447
#
_entry.id   2168c5c0f74feb43c6175f84c2121447
#
_cell.length_a   1.000
_cell.length_b   1.000
_cell.length_c   1.000
_cell.angle_alpha   90.00
_cell.angle_beta   90.00
_cell.angle_gamma   90.00
#
_symmetry.space_group_name_H-M   'P 1'
#
loop_
_entity.id
_entity.type
_entity.pdbx_description
1 polymer ?
#
loop_
_entity_poly.entity_id
_entity_poly.type
_entity_poly.pdbx_seq_one_letter_code
_entity_poly.pdbx_strand_id
1 'polypeptide(L)'
;MKIIDNFLPEEEFKSIQSFMMGGEFKWFYVEGRAFVDDGSFHMIHMFFQPEVGSNSEHLNMWNTFMNKVEAKKCERIKANLTFKTPTIEPRPFHIDVSVGKTAVFYINTNNGYTEFKNGVKVHSVANRVCIFDSNLEHRGTTHSEGGHQRVVVNFNYE
;
A
#
# COMPACT_ATOMS: atom_id res chain seq x y z
N MET A 1 7.41 11.28 -10.32
CA MET A 1 7.32 9.90 -9.81
C MET A 1 8.73 9.35 -9.61
N LYS A 2 8.99 8.65 -8.50
CA LYS A 2 10.27 8.03 -8.15
C LYS A 2 10.02 6.59 -7.71
N ILE A 3 10.80 5.64 -8.24
CA ILE A 3 10.72 4.21 -7.88
C ILE A 3 12.07 3.83 -7.28
N ILE A 4 12.05 3.21 -6.10
CA ILE A 4 13.26 2.83 -5.37
C ILE A 4 13.09 1.39 -4.88
N ASP A 5 14.03 0.53 -5.26
CA ASP A 5 14.14 -0.84 -4.76
C ASP A 5 14.99 -0.88 -3.49
N ASN A 6 14.79 -1.91 -2.67
CA ASN A 6 15.50 -2.10 -1.39
C ASN A 6 15.43 -0.83 -0.51
N PHE A 7 14.23 -0.28 -0.39
CA PHE A 7 14.02 1.01 0.24
C PHE A 7 14.35 1.02 1.73
N LEU A 8 13.86 0.05 2.50
CA LEU A 8 14.24 -0.12 3.90
C LEU A 8 15.48 -1.01 4.04
N PRO A 9 16.24 -0.87 5.14
CA PRO A 9 17.29 -1.84 5.49
C PRO A 9 16.72 -3.27 5.46
N GLU A 10 17.49 -4.21 4.94
CA GLU A 10 16.99 -5.57 4.64
C GLU A 10 16.42 -6.28 5.88
N GLU A 11 17.11 -6.23 7.01
CA GLU A 11 16.68 -6.90 8.25
C GLU A 11 15.39 -6.28 8.80
N GLU A 12 15.28 -4.95 8.76
CA GLU A 12 14.07 -4.24 9.17
C GLU A 12 12.90 -4.60 8.24
N PHE A 13 13.13 -4.59 6.93
CA PHE A 13 12.11 -4.97 5.96
C PHE A 13 11.63 -6.41 6.16
N LYS A 14 12.54 -7.37 6.36
CA LYS A 14 12.19 -8.77 6.61
C LYS A 14 11.35 -8.93 7.89
N SER A 15 11.68 -8.19 8.94
CA SER A 15 10.91 -8.19 10.18
C SER A 15 9.48 -7.68 9.95
N ILE A 16 9.33 -6.54 9.24
CA ILE A 16 8.04 -5.98 8.86
C ILE A 16 7.25 -6.96 7.98
N GLN A 17 7.89 -7.51 6.95
CA GLN A 17 7.27 -8.45 6.02
C GLN A 17 6.77 -9.70 6.75
N SER A 18 7.60 -10.32 7.57
CA SER A 18 7.25 -11.53 8.32
C SER A 18 6.08 -11.27 9.27
N PHE A 19 6.05 -10.12 9.93
CA PHE A 19 4.96 -9.74 10.81
C PHE A 19 3.66 -9.50 10.03
N MET A 20 3.68 -8.67 8.99
CA MET A 20 2.48 -8.32 8.22
C MET A 20 1.91 -9.49 7.41
N MET A 21 2.76 -10.43 6.98
CA MET A 21 2.36 -11.62 6.23
C MET A 21 2.03 -12.81 7.14
N GLY A 22 2.31 -12.69 8.43
CA GLY A 22 2.07 -13.73 9.45
C GLY A 22 0.64 -13.72 10.00
N GLY A 23 0.33 -14.71 10.85
CA GLY A 23 -0.99 -14.88 11.46
C GLY A 23 -1.33 -13.94 12.61
N GLU A 24 -0.33 -13.24 13.16
CA GLU A 24 -0.52 -12.32 14.30
C GLU A 24 -0.97 -10.91 13.87
N PHE A 25 -0.76 -10.53 12.61
CA PHE A 25 -1.14 -9.22 12.11
C PHE A 25 -2.65 -9.15 11.84
N LYS A 26 -3.31 -8.16 12.43
CA LYS A 26 -4.77 -8.00 12.37
C LYS A 26 -5.19 -7.30 11.08
N TRP A 27 -5.97 -7.98 10.27
CA TRP A 27 -6.61 -7.44 9.09
C TRP A 27 -8.10 -7.26 9.31
N PHE A 28 -8.66 -6.16 8.82
CA PHE A 28 -10.07 -5.84 8.92
C PHE A 28 -10.73 -5.95 7.54
N TYR A 29 -11.85 -6.64 7.49
CA TYR A 29 -12.65 -6.79 6.27
C TYR A 29 -13.29 -5.47 5.87
N VAL A 30 -13.24 -5.15 4.58
CA VAL A 30 -13.95 -4.02 3.96
C VAL A 30 -14.66 -4.52 2.72
N GLU A 31 -15.98 -4.32 2.70
CA GLU A 31 -16.82 -4.58 1.56
C GLU A 31 -16.65 -3.49 0.52
N GLY A 32 -16.61 -3.90 -0.76
CA GLY A 32 -16.30 -3.01 -1.86
C GLY A 32 -14.80 -2.67 -1.98
N ARG A 33 -14.37 -2.35 -3.17
CA ARG A 33 -12.99 -1.88 -3.45
C ARG A 33 -12.96 -0.43 -3.87
N ALA A 34 -14.01 0.02 -4.55
CA ALA A 34 -14.16 1.38 -5.04
C ALA A 34 -15.47 2.00 -4.58
N PHE A 35 -16.52 1.20 -4.52
CA PHE A 35 -17.86 1.60 -4.07
C PHE A 35 -18.41 0.52 -3.16
N VAL A 36 -19.30 0.91 -2.24
CA VAL A 36 -20.09 -0.03 -1.46
C VAL A 36 -20.92 -0.88 -2.45
N ASP A 37 -20.93 -2.19 -2.24
CA ASP A 37 -21.68 -3.17 -3.07
C ASP A 37 -21.17 -3.36 -4.53
N ASP A 38 -19.89 -3.13 -4.81
CA ASP A 38 -19.32 -3.50 -6.12
C ASP A 38 -19.07 -5.02 -6.28
N GLY A 39 -19.54 -5.83 -5.31
CA GLY A 39 -19.38 -7.28 -5.28
C GLY A 39 -17.94 -7.74 -4.97
N SER A 40 -17.07 -6.82 -4.62
CA SER A 40 -15.69 -7.10 -4.28
C SER A 40 -15.42 -6.87 -2.80
N PHE A 41 -14.29 -7.34 -2.32
CA PHE A 41 -13.83 -7.09 -0.95
C PHE A 41 -12.31 -7.01 -0.90
N HIS A 42 -11.79 -6.46 0.17
CA HIS A 42 -10.37 -6.49 0.51
C HIS A 42 -10.19 -6.38 2.02
N MET A 43 -8.98 -6.60 2.49
CA MET A 43 -8.64 -6.43 3.89
C MET A 43 -7.78 -5.17 4.04
N ILE A 44 -7.97 -4.46 5.13
CA ILE A 44 -7.17 -3.26 5.46
C ILE A 44 -6.62 -3.34 6.87
N HIS A 45 -5.56 -2.57 7.12
CA HIS A 45 -5.14 -2.18 8.45
C HIS A 45 -4.81 -0.68 8.42
N MET A 46 -5.51 0.09 9.25
CA MET A 46 -5.28 1.52 9.38
C MET A 46 -4.26 1.75 10.50
N PHE A 47 -3.07 2.23 10.16
CA PHE A 47 -2.07 2.61 11.15
C PHE A 47 -2.29 4.02 11.69
N PHE A 48 -2.63 4.93 10.79
CA PHE A 48 -2.83 6.35 11.13
C PHE A 48 -3.81 7.03 10.16
N GLN A 49 -4.67 7.87 10.73
CA GLN A 49 -5.46 8.88 10.01
C GLN A 49 -5.76 10.05 10.97
N PRO A 50 -5.80 11.32 10.50
CA PRO A 50 -5.87 12.52 11.37
C PRO A 50 -7.07 12.56 12.30
N GLU A 51 -8.24 12.13 11.82
CA GLU A 51 -9.52 12.22 12.56
C GLU A 51 -9.53 11.33 13.80
N VAL A 52 -8.73 10.27 13.80
CA VAL A 52 -8.67 9.28 14.89
C VAL A 52 -7.31 9.27 15.56
N GLY A 53 -6.29 9.80 14.89
CA GLY A 53 -4.90 9.73 15.32
C GLY A 53 -4.27 8.36 15.06
N SER A 54 -3.47 7.84 15.99
CA SER A 54 -2.91 6.50 15.88
C SER A 54 -4.00 5.44 16.08
N ASN A 55 -4.25 4.66 15.02
CA ASN A 55 -5.23 3.57 15.05
C ASN A 55 -4.59 2.21 15.38
N SER A 56 -3.27 2.15 15.46
CA SER A 56 -2.51 0.92 15.61
C SER A 56 -1.35 1.08 16.58
N GLU A 57 -1.21 0.12 17.50
CA GLU A 57 -0.05 -0.02 18.36
C GLU A 57 1.26 -0.26 17.58
N HIS A 58 1.14 -0.65 16.29
CA HIS A 58 2.28 -0.92 15.41
C HIS A 58 2.71 0.28 14.56
N LEU A 59 2.19 1.49 14.82
CA LEU A 59 2.53 2.69 14.03
C LEU A 59 4.04 2.94 13.97
N ASN A 60 4.74 2.72 15.08
CA ASN A 60 6.17 2.99 15.19
C ASN A 60 7.06 2.16 14.25
N MET A 61 6.56 1.04 13.70
CA MET A 61 7.30 0.25 12.72
C MET A 61 7.58 1.01 11.42
N TRP A 62 6.92 2.14 11.20
CA TRP A 62 7.09 2.97 10.02
C TRP A 62 8.00 4.19 10.22
N ASN A 63 8.63 4.35 11.39
CA ASN A 63 9.47 5.51 11.70
C ASN A 63 10.63 5.66 10.70
N THR A 64 11.35 4.57 10.39
CA THR A 64 12.44 4.60 9.40
C THR A 64 11.93 4.97 8.02
N PHE A 65 10.76 4.44 7.62
CA PHE A 65 10.13 4.79 6.35
C PHE A 65 9.84 6.29 6.27
N MET A 66 9.16 6.84 7.27
CA MET A 66 8.75 8.24 7.31
C MET A 66 9.96 9.19 7.34
N ASN A 67 11.02 8.83 8.06
CA ASN A 67 12.28 9.58 8.06
C ASN A 67 12.94 9.57 6.67
N LYS A 68 12.96 8.42 5.97
CA LYS A 68 13.59 8.29 4.64
C LYS A 68 12.83 9.06 3.55
N VAL A 69 11.53 9.24 3.69
CA VAL A 69 10.75 10.08 2.75
C VAL A 69 10.70 11.55 3.18
N GLU A 70 11.37 11.91 4.29
CA GLU A 70 11.44 13.27 4.83
C GLU A 70 10.06 13.89 5.07
N ALA A 71 9.11 13.07 5.53
CA ALA A 71 7.75 13.50 5.77
C ALA A 71 7.70 14.51 6.91
N LYS A 72 7.15 15.69 6.65
CA LYS A 72 6.93 16.73 7.66
C LYS A 72 5.61 16.57 8.38
N LYS A 73 4.62 16.02 7.69
CA LYS A 73 3.29 15.75 8.21
C LYS A 73 2.77 14.44 7.63
N CYS A 74 2.30 13.56 8.50
CA CYS A 74 1.62 12.35 8.08
C CYS A 74 0.12 12.63 7.93
N GLU A 75 -0.45 12.28 6.78
CA GLU A 75 -1.88 12.40 6.51
C GLU A 75 -2.59 11.04 6.66
N ARG A 76 -1.96 9.95 6.24
CA ARG A 76 -2.53 8.62 6.36
C ARG A 76 -1.47 7.55 6.17
N ILE A 77 -1.57 6.47 6.95
CA ILE A 77 -0.84 5.22 6.70
C ILE A 77 -1.84 4.08 6.71
N LYS A 78 -2.03 3.43 5.56
CA LYS A 78 -3.02 2.37 5.38
C LYS A 78 -2.41 1.19 4.64
N ALA A 79 -2.43 0.01 5.25
CA ALA A 79 -2.15 -1.24 4.57
C ALA A 79 -3.40 -1.77 3.87
N ASN A 80 -3.19 -2.37 2.70
CA ASN A 80 -4.21 -3.04 1.90
C ASN A 80 -3.72 -4.44 1.55
N LEU A 81 -4.57 -5.43 1.78
CA LEU A 81 -4.37 -6.80 1.35
C LEU A 81 -5.45 -7.17 0.35
N THR A 82 -5.03 -7.67 -0.81
CA THR A 82 -5.92 -8.25 -1.82
C THR A 82 -5.55 -9.70 -2.07
N PHE A 83 -6.55 -10.51 -2.41
CA PHE A 83 -6.36 -11.92 -2.67
C PHE A 83 -6.04 -12.17 -4.15
N LYS A 84 -5.41 -13.33 -4.39
CA LYS A 84 -5.16 -13.84 -5.73
C LYS A 84 -6.46 -14.09 -6.47
N THR A 85 -6.49 -13.70 -7.74
CA THR A 85 -7.61 -13.93 -8.67
C THR A 85 -7.12 -14.72 -9.89
N PRO A 86 -8.01 -15.41 -10.63
CA PRO A 86 -7.59 -16.17 -11.82
C PRO A 86 -6.88 -15.30 -12.88
N THR A 87 -7.30 -14.04 -13.01
CA THR A 87 -6.69 -13.03 -13.87
C THR A 87 -6.45 -11.75 -13.08
N ILE A 88 -5.55 -10.89 -13.54
CA ILE A 88 -5.32 -9.60 -12.90
C ILE A 88 -6.54 -8.69 -13.12
N GLU A 89 -7.15 -8.24 -12.03
CA GLU A 89 -8.31 -7.35 -12.03
C GLU A 89 -7.89 -5.94 -11.60
N PRO A 90 -7.99 -4.93 -12.48
CA PRO A 90 -7.70 -3.56 -12.11
C PRO A 90 -8.86 -2.96 -11.31
N ARG A 91 -8.53 -2.09 -10.36
CA ARG A 91 -9.49 -1.24 -9.64
C ARG A 91 -9.82 0.01 -10.47
N PRO A 92 -10.87 0.78 -10.13
CA PRO A 92 -11.08 2.10 -10.68
C PRO A 92 -9.91 3.04 -10.41
N PHE A 93 -9.66 3.96 -11.36
CA PHE A 93 -8.72 5.06 -11.15
C PHE A 93 -9.25 6.02 -10.08
N HIS A 94 -8.35 6.49 -9.23
CA HIS A 94 -8.64 7.46 -8.18
C HIS A 94 -7.41 8.32 -7.87
N ILE A 95 -7.62 9.36 -7.12
CA ILE A 95 -6.58 10.12 -6.41
C ILE A 95 -6.71 9.82 -4.92
N ASP A 96 -5.60 9.84 -4.19
CA ASP A 96 -5.64 9.60 -2.74
C ASP A 96 -6.06 10.85 -1.96
N VAL A 97 -5.32 11.94 -2.15
CA VAL A 97 -5.56 13.26 -1.58
C VAL A 97 -5.16 14.33 -2.60
N SER A 98 -5.67 15.53 -2.44
CA SER A 98 -5.45 16.60 -3.43
C SER A 98 -4.06 17.26 -3.35
N VAL A 99 -3.36 17.14 -2.21
CA VAL A 99 -2.08 17.79 -1.93
C VAL A 99 -1.12 16.79 -1.29
N GLY A 100 0.19 17.04 -1.43
CA GLY A 100 1.24 16.21 -0.85
C GLY A 100 1.71 15.08 -1.73
N LYS A 101 2.32 14.08 -1.10
CA LYS A 101 2.89 12.88 -1.74
C LYS A 101 2.15 11.62 -1.32
N THR A 102 2.06 10.70 -2.25
CA THR A 102 1.69 9.31 -2.00
C THR A 102 2.91 8.44 -2.22
N ALA A 103 3.18 7.55 -1.26
CA ALA A 103 4.13 6.46 -1.43
C ALA A 103 3.38 5.12 -1.32
N VAL A 104 3.47 4.30 -2.36
CA VAL A 104 3.00 2.91 -2.36
C VAL A 104 4.19 2.01 -2.10
N PHE A 105 4.21 1.36 -0.94
CA PHE A 105 5.26 0.45 -0.51
C PHE A 105 4.79 -1.00 -0.62
N TYR A 106 5.55 -1.80 -1.36
CA TYR A 106 5.20 -3.18 -1.66
C TYR A 106 5.84 -4.14 -0.65
N ILE A 107 5.00 -4.88 0.07
CA ILE A 107 5.45 -5.82 1.11
C ILE A 107 5.88 -7.16 0.51
N ASN A 108 5.28 -7.58 -0.60
CA ASN A 108 5.65 -8.85 -1.24
C ASN A 108 5.69 -8.76 -2.76
N THR A 109 6.45 -9.69 -3.37
CA THR A 109 6.56 -9.80 -4.83
C THR A 109 5.43 -10.63 -5.40
N ASN A 110 4.80 -10.10 -6.45
CA ASN A 110 3.79 -10.78 -7.26
C ASN A 110 3.63 -10.05 -8.61
N ASN A 111 2.81 -10.56 -9.54
CA ASN A 111 2.59 -9.93 -10.83
C ASN A 111 1.54 -8.80 -10.83
N GLY A 112 0.94 -8.48 -9.69
CA GLY A 112 0.10 -7.30 -9.54
C GLY A 112 0.91 -6.00 -9.61
N TYR A 113 0.25 -4.89 -9.88
CA TYR A 113 0.91 -3.60 -10.08
C TYR A 113 0.05 -2.41 -9.64
N THR A 114 0.68 -1.27 -9.53
CA THR A 114 0.03 0.04 -9.49
C THR A 114 0.12 0.64 -10.89
N GLU A 115 -1.00 1.05 -11.46
CA GLU A 115 -1.10 1.63 -12.80
C GLU A 115 -1.52 3.09 -12.71
N PHE A 116 -0.83 3.93 -13.47
CA PHE A 116 -1.13 5.34 -13.61
C PHE A 116 -1.93 5.58 -14.89
N LYS A 117 -2.74 6.63 -14.92
CA LYS A 117 -3.63 6.92 -16.07
C LYS A 117 -2.86 7.21 -17.37
N ASN A 118 -1.59 7.56 -17.28
CA ASN A 118 -0.68 7.71 -18.43
C ASN A 118 -0.12 6.38 -18.96
N GLY A 119 -0.56 5.22 -18.43
CA GLY A 119 -0.16 3.89 -18.86
C GLY A 119 1.08 3.32 -18.16
N VAL A 120 1.75 4.09 -17.29
CA VAL A 120 2.90 3.59 -16.52
C VAL A 120 2.42 2.55 -15.49
N LYS A 121 3.12 1.42 -15.42
CA LYS A 121 2.87 0.33 -14.46
C LYS A 121 4.07 0.12 -13.57
N VAL A 122 3.84 0.05 -12.27
CA VAL A 122 4.86 -0.27 -11.26
C VAL A 122 4.50 -1.60 -10.61
N HIS A 123 5.26 -2.63 -10.92
CA HIS A 123 5.03 -3.99 -10.43
C HIS A 123 5.36 -4.14 -8.95
N SER A 124 4.60 -5.00 -8.28
CA SER A 124 4.83 -5.35 -6.87
C SER A 124 6.13 -6.15 -6.73
N VAL A 125 7.14 -5.51 -6.18
CA VAL A 125 8.41 -6.12 -5.79
C VAL A 125 8.63 -5.84 -4.32
N ALA A 126 8.94 -6.86 -3.54
CA ALA A 126 9.21 -6.73 -2.11
C ALA A 126 10.27 -5.65 -1.83
N ASN A 127 10.03 -4.80 -0.83
CA ASN A 127 10.87 -3.67 -0.46
C ASN A 127 11.06 -2.59 -1.55
N ARG A 128 10.12 -2.51 -2.50
CA ARG A 128 10.03 -1.41 -3.48
C ARG A 128 9.09 -0.34 -2.95
N VAL A 129 9.43 0.93 -3.19
CA VAL A 129 8.51 2.05 -3.02
C VAL A 129 8.33 2.81 -4.33
N CYS A 130 7.10 3.25 -4.59
CA CYS A 130 6.75 4.18 -5.65
C CYS A 130 6.22 5.47 -5.03
N ILE A 131 6.92 6.60 -5.22
CA ILE A 131 6.58 7.91 -4.65
C ILE A 131 6.14 8.84 -5.78
N PHE A 132 4.99 9.49 -5.62
CA PHE A 132 4.40 10.38 -6.62
C PHE A 132 3.54 11.48 -5.98
N ASP A 133 3.15 12.48 -6.76
CA ASP A 133 2.23 13.52 -6.30
C ASP A 133 0.83 12.92 -6.10
N SER A 134 0.23 13.15 -4.93
CA SER A 134 -1.00 12.49 -4.50
C SER A 134 -2.21 12.74 -5.41
N ASN A 135 -2.16 13.82 -6.23
CA ASN A 135 -3.19 14.16 -7.22
C ASN A 135 -3.05 13.39 -8.55
N LEU A 136 -2.04 12.51 -8.71
CA LEU A 136 -1.93 11.68 -9.89
C LEU A 136 -2.96 10.54 -9.84
N GLU A 137 -3.80 10.45 -10.89
CA GLU A 137 -4.76 9.36 -11.03
C GLU A 137 -4.01 8.03 -11.21
N HIS A 138 -4.30 7.12 -10.28
CA HIS A 138 -3.71 5.79 -10.27
C HIS A 138 -4.70 4.74 -9.78
N ARG A 139 -4.36 3.48 -9.97
CA ARG A 139 -5.13 2.34 -9.45
C ARG A 139 -4.24 1.18 -9.06
N GLY A 140 -4.65 0.41 -8.08
CA GLY A 140 -4.08 -0.90 -7.79
C GLY A 140 -4.75 -2.00 -8.59
N THR A 141 -4.16 -3.20 -8.55
CA THR A 141 -4.72 -4.42 -9.15
C THR A 141 -4.72 -5.56 -8.14
N THR A 142 -5.46 -6.63 -8.44
CA THR A 142 -5.19 -7.95 -7.89
C THR A 142 -3.92 -8.52 -8.51
N HIS A 143 -3.63 -9.79 -8.26
CA HIS A 143 -2.55 -10.55 -8.88
C HIS A 143 -3.04 -11.95 -9.21
N SER A 144 -2.38 -12.60 -10.16
CA SER A 144 -2.69 -13.99 -10.57
C SER A 144 -1.52 -14.96 -10.35
N GLU A 145 -0.34 -14.44 -10.02
CA GLU A 145 0.88 -15.20 -9.75
C GLU A 145 1.59 -14.66 -8.51
N GLY A 146 2.33 -15.48 -7.78
CA GLY A 146 3.12 -15.07 -6.62
C GLY A 146 2.33 -15.07 -5.30
N GLY A 147 2.12 -16.24 -4.71
CA GLY A 147 1.46 -16.40 -3.40
C GLY A 147 -0.06 -16.18 -3.42
N HIS A 148 -0.70 -16.13 -2.24
CA HIS A 148 -2.15 -16.00 -2.10
C HIS A 148 -2.62 -14.57 -1.88
N GLN A 149 -1.72 -13.69 -1.46
CA GLN A 149 -2.05 -12.33 -1.05
C GLN A 149 -1.07 -11.33 -1.68
N ARG A 150 -1.57 -10.15 -1.98
CA ARG A 150 -0.81 -8.97 -2.36
C ARG A 150 -1.00 -7.92 -1.28
N VAL A 151 0.10 -7.52 -0.64
CA VAL A 151 0.10 -6.54 0.44
C VAL A 151 0.87 -5.30 0.01
N VAL A 152 0.24 -4.14 0.15
CA VAL A 152 0.86 -2.83 -0.06
C VAL A 152 0.51 -1.90 1.11
N VAL A 153 1.38 -0.96 1.39
CA VAL A 153 1.11 0.11 2.36
C VAL A 153 1.16 1.45 1.64
N ASN A 154 0.08 2.19 1.76
CA ASN A 154 -0.04 3.54 1.22
C ASN A 154 0.27 4.56 2.33
N PHE A 155 1.21 5.43 2.05
CA PHE A 155 1.57 6.58 2.88
C PHE A 155 1.17 7.85 2.15
N ASN A 156 0.36 8.69 2.80
CA ASN A 156 0.06 10.03 2.33
C ASN A 156 0.69 11.03 3.31
N TYR A 157 1.47 11.97 2.80
CA TYR A 157 2.28 12.88 3.62
C TYR A 157 2.67 14.16 2.87
N GLU A 158 3.09 15.16 3.66
CA GLU A 158 3.70 16.41 3.21
C GLU A 158 5.13 16.56 3.72
#